data_12b56d61c12a238544c54df2a2448756
#
_entry.id   12b56d61c12a238544c54df2a2448756
#
_cell.length_a   1.000
_cell.length_b   1.000
_cell.length_c   1.000
_cell.angle_alpha   90.00
_cell.angle_beta   90.00
_cell.angle_gamma   90.00
#
_symmetry.space_group_name_H-M   'P 1'
#
loop_
_entity.id
_entity.type
_entity.pdbx_description
1 polymer ?
#
loop_
_entity_poly.entity_id
_entity_poly.type
_entity_poly.pdbx_seq_one_letter_code
_entity_poly.pdbx_strand_id
1 'polypeptide(L)'
;YFYDQPEEYIHDIVTMEIPTVQHPVTKKVNINVYVKGVNYCRGMQPSYITGLAKSVNLATEIPGKQTAVFAYNLVNREYRSSDYTEALLTQTFNTYSFNKENLLAGQKFEVTLNFVLVNNEVHTVKADVTEQFVQWLKNRDIDGNIYDDIDIYLELTLPPTDPSSSDVEGFAPE
;
A
#
# COMPACT_ATOMS: atom_id res chain seq x y z
N TYR A 1 20.49 -68.41 7.06
CA TYR A 1 20.96 -67.46 8.09
C TYR A 1 19.94 -66.31 8.17
N PHE A 2 19.05 -66.37 9.17
CA PHE A 2 18.21 -65.25 9.55
C PHE A 2 19.04 -64.38 10.46
N TYR A 3 19.31 -63.16 10.04
CA TYR A 3 19.81 -62.10 10.93
C TYR A 3 18.67 -61.71 11.85
N ASP A 4 18.75 -62.15 13.10
CA ASP A 4 17.98 -61.56 14.19
C ASP A 4 18.40 -60.09 14.31
N GLN A 5 17.58 -59.20 13.83
CA GLN A 5 17.76 -57.78 14.14
C GLN A 5 17.27 -57.58 15.56
N PRO A 6 18.09 -56.99 16.43
CA PRO A 6 17.64 -56.69 17.78
C PRO A 6 16.48 -55.72 17.74
N GLU A 7 15.41 -56.08 18.46
CA GLU A 7 14.20 -55.24 18.65
C GLU A 7 14.44 -53.89 19.33
N GLU A 8 15.70 -53.52 19.51
CA GLU A 8 16.09 -52.28 20.19
C GLU A 8 16.09 -51.01 19.33
N TYR A 9 15.56 -51.10 18.10
CA TYR A 9 15.46 -49.93 17.20
C TYR A 9 14.06 -49.32 17.10
N ILE A 10 13.20 -49.51 18.07
CA ILE A 10 11.98 -48.75 18.27
C ILE A 10 12.20 -47.78 19.42
N HIS A 11 12.90 -46.92 19.29
CA HIS A 11 13.12 -45.57 19.43
C HIS A 11 12.02 -44.86 19.97
N ASP A 12 12.35 -44.24 20.90
CA ASP A 12 11.79 -42.98 21.41
C ASP A 12 11.53 -42.06 20.22
N ILE A 13 10.30 -42.03 19.79
CA ILE A 13 9.83 -40.91 19.00
C ILE A 13 9.93 -39.70 19.94
N VAL A 14 11.07 -39.01 19.88
CA VAL A 14 11.22 -37.75 20.55
C VAL A 14 10.29 -36.79 19.80
N THR A 15 9.11 -36.57 20.36
CA THR A 15 8.22 -35.52 19.91
C THR A 15 8.89 -34.21 20.25
N MET A 16 9.56 -33.62 19.24
CA MET A 16 10.12 -32.29 19.38
C MET A 16 9.00 -31.28 19.14
N GLU A 17 8.50 -30.67 20.19
CA GLU A 17 7.66 -29.48 20.05
C GLU A 17 8.58 -28.32 19.67
N ILE A 18 8.51 -27.89 18.41
CA ILE A 18 9.17 -26.69 17.94
C ILE A 18 8.16 -25.56 18.11
N PRO A 19 8.33 -24.67 19.10
CA PRO A 19 7.47 -23.50 19.22
C PRO A 19 7.72 -22.60 18.01
N THR A 20 6.80 -22.60 17.05
CA THR A 20 6.83 -21.70 15.92
C THR A 20 6.01 -20.46 16.27
N VAL A 21 6.69 -19.32 16.42
CA VAL A 21 6.02 -18.03 16.45
C VAL A 21 5.83 -17.59 15.01
N GLN A 22 4.58 -17.58 14.54
CA GLN A 22 4.25 -17.09 13.22
C GLN A 22 4.20 -15.56 13.22
N HIS A 23 5.13 -14.94 12.52
CA HIS A 23 5.10 -13.51 12.25
C HIS A 23 4.57 -13.26 10.84
N PRO A 24 3.70 -12.24 10.63
CA PRO A 24 3.26 -11.89 9.28
C PRO A 24 4.46 -11.34 8.49
N VAL A 25 4.77 -11.99 7.39
CA VAL A 25 5.87 -11.61 6.48
C VAL A 25 5.56 -10.33 5.72
N THR A 26 4.26 -10.01 5.60
CA THR A 26 3.78 -8.79 4.95
C THR A 26 3.48 -7.70 5.96
N LYS A 27 3.63 -6.45 5.52
CA LYS A 27 3.21 -5.25 6.24
C LYS A 27 2.00 -4.65 5.54
N LYS A 28 1.12 -4.04 6.30
CA LYS A 28 0.06 -3.22 5.75
C LYS A 28 0.60 -1.82 5.45
N VAL A 29 0.23 -1.33 4.29
CA VAL A 29 0.40 0.08 3.94
C VAL A 29 -0.98 0.69 3.86
N ASN A 30 -1.21 1.72 4.66
CA ASN A 30 -2.44 2.49 4.70
C ASN A 30 -2.20 3.80 3.96
N ILE A 31 -2.90 4.01 2.87
CA ILE A 31 -2.87 5.28 2.12
C ILE A 31 -4.08 6.09 2.54
N ASN A 32 -3.84 7.29 3.04
CA ASN A 32 -4.85 8.23 3.50
C ASN A 32 -4.68 9.54 2.71
N VAL A 33 -5.66 9.86 1.88
CA VAL A 33 -5.62 11.04 1.01
C VAL A 33 -6.78 11.96 1.35
N TYR A 34 -6.48 13.11 1.94
CA TYR A 34 -7.45 14.16 2.16
C TYR A 34 -7.56 15.02 0.91
N VAL A 35 -8.74 15.07 0.32
CA VAL A 35 -8.99 15.72 -0.96
C VAL A 35 -9.98 16.86 -0.76
N LYS A 36 -9.55 18.08 -1.12
CA LYS A 36 -10.42 19.26 -1.29
C LYS A 36 -10.84 19.39 -2.74
N GLY A 37 -12.07 19.79 -2.99
CA GLY A 37 -12.62 19.83 -4.35
C GLY A 37 -13.02 18.46 -4.89
N VAL A 38 -13.35 17.52 -4.02
CA VAL A 38 -13.74 16.17 -4.43
C VAL A 38 -15.04 16.13 -5.25
N ASN A 39 -15.86 17.19 -5.17
CA ASN A 39 -17.04 17.41 -6.00
C ASN A 39 -16.69 17.58 -7.49
N TYR A 40 -15.45 17.94 -7.84
CA TYR A 40 -14.96 18.00 -9.22
C TYR A 40 -14.48 16.64 -9.75
N CYS A 41 -14.48 15.61 -8.91
CA CYS A 41 -14.04 14.27 -9.26
C CYS A 41 -15.23 13.34 -9.44
N ARG A 42 -15.36 12.75 -10.63
CA ARG A 42 -16.39 11.74 -10.92
C ARG A 42 -15.94 10.30 -10.63
N GLY A 43 -14.63 10.07 -10.54
CA GLY A 43 -14.06 8.74 -10.30
C GLY A 43 -12.56 8.76 -10.23
N MET A 44 -11.96 7.58 -10.06
CA MET A 44 -10.53 7.41 -10.03
C MET A 44 -10.10 6.25 -10.93
N GLN A 45 -8.94 6.40 -11.54
CA GLN A 45 -8.20 5.30 -12.16
C GLN A 45 -7.24 4.69 -11.13
N PRO A 46 -6.64 3.51 -11.41
CA PRO A 46 -5.66 2.92 -10.53
C PRO A 46 -4.55 3.89 -10.14
N SER A 47 -4.25 3.92 -8.86
CA SER A 47 -3.16 4.68 -8.27
C SER A 47 -1.95 3.77 -8.09
N TYR A 48 -0.77 4.34 -7.89
CA TYR A 48 0.47 3.58 -7.81
C TYR A 48 1.34 4.08 -6.66
N ILE A 49 2.10 3.17 -6.08
CA ILE A 49 3.22 3.51 -5.19
C ILE A 49 4.48 2.78 -5.64
N THR A 50 5.60 3.50 -5.62
CA THR A 50 6.94 2.97 -5.97
C THR A 50 7.82 2.88 -4.74
N GLY A 51 8.94 2.15 -4.84
CA GLY A 51 9.96 2.06 -3.78
C GLY A 51 9.78 0.88 -2.82
N LEU A 52 8.62 0.23 -2.80
CA LEU A 52 8.37 -0.93 -1.96
C LEU A 52 9.11 -2.17 -2.50
N ALA A 53 9.49 -3.07 -1.60
CA ALA A 53 10.22 -4.28 -1.95
C ALA A 53 9.36 -5.26 -2.77
N LYS A 54 9.97 -5.81 -3.83
CA LYS A 54 9.34 -6.81 -4.69
C LYS A 54 9.23 -8.19 -4.04
N SER A 55 10.12 -8.49 -3.09
CA SER A 55 10.25 -9.80 -2.45
C SER A 55 10.73 -9.66 -1.01
N VAL A 56 10.64 -10.75 -0.27
CA VAL A 56 11.18 -10.87 1.09
C VAL A 56 11.90 -12.21 1.22
N ASN A 57 12.98 -12.23 1.98
CA ASN A 57 13.66 -13.46 2.35
C ASN A 57 12.89 -14.08 3.54
N LEU A 58 12.28 -15.25 3.33
CA LEU A 58 11.46 -15.90 4.36
C LEU A 58 12.24 -16.37 5.59
N ALA A 59 13.53 -16.65 5.45
CA ALA A 59 14.36 -17.11 6.56
C ALA A 59 14.85 -15.97 7.47
N THR A 60 15.04 -14.78 6.89
CA THR A 60 15.56 -13.60 7.62
C THR A 60 14.51 -12.51 7.80
N GLU A 61 13.36 -12.65 7.14
CA GLU A 61 12.28 -11.66 7.08
C GLU A 61 12.72 -10.28 6.54
N ILE A 62 13.88 -10.23 5.88
CA ILE A 62 14.43 -8.99 5.33
C ILE A 62 13.87 -8.75 3.94
N PRO A 63 13.24 -7.57 3.70
CA PRO A 63 12.79 -7.18 2.37
C PRO A 63 13.95 -7.10 1.36
N GLY A 64 13.69 -7.59 0.15
CA GLY A 64 14.67 -7.59 -0.93
C GLY A 64 15.01 -6.17 -1.42
N LYS A 65 16.17 -6.02 -2.06
CA LYS A 65 16.64 -4.72 -2.60
C LYS A 65 15.93 -4.32 -3.90
N GLN A 66 15.36 -5.29 -4.63
CA GLN A 66 14.58 -4.99 -5.83
C GLN A 66 13.23 -4.40 -5.44
N THR A 67 12.86 -3.30 -6.09
CA THR A 67 11.59 -2.62 -5.88
C THR A 67 10.57 -2.97 -6.95
N ALA A 68 9.31 -2.76 -6.64
CA ALA A 68 8.20 -2.90 -7.57
C ALA A 68 7.29 -1.67 -7.52
N VAL A 69 6.48 -1.54 -8.56
CA VAL A 69 5.36 -0.61 -8.59
C VAL A 69 4.11 -1.37 -8.15
N PHE A 70 3.47 -0.90 -7.11
CA PHE A 70 2.22 -1.47 -6.62
C PHE A 70 1.06 -0.62 -7.09
N ALA A 71 0.13 -1.24 -7.80
CA ALA A 71 -1.12 -0.60 -8.21
C ALA A 71 -2.18 -0.84 -7.12
N TYR A 72 -2.99 0.16 -6.83
CA TYR A 72 -4.10 0.07 -5.88
C TYR A 72 -5.23 1.02 -6.28
N ASN A 73 -6.43 0.77 -5.73
CA ASN A 73 -7.58 1.64 -5.93
C ASN A 73 -7.97 2.25 -4.58
N LEU A 74 -8.18 3.57 -4.55
CA LEU A 74 -8.75 4.24 -3.38
C LEU A 74 -10.27 4.01 -3.40
N VAL A 75 -10.72 2.99 -2.67
CA VAL A 75 -12.12 2.53 -2.72
C VAL A 75 -12.99 3.10 -1.60
N ASN A 76 -12.38 3.42 -0.46
CA ASN A 76 -13.12 3.96 0.67
C ASN A 76 -13.14 5.48 0.60
N ARG A 77 -14.33 6.06 0.73
CA ARG A 77 -14.54 7.52 0.72
C ARG A 77 -15.38 7.92 1.91
N GLU A 78 -14.88 8.85 2.69
CA GLU A 78 -15.58 9.47 3.81
C GLU A 78 -15.61 10.97 3.63
N TYR A 79 -16.81 11.54 3.43
CA TYR A 79 -16.95 12.99 3.31
C TYR A 79 -16.68 13.69 4.64
N ARG A 80 -15.92 14.77 4.60
CA ARG A 80 -15.48 15.56 5.75
C ARG A 80 -16.14 16.93 5.84
N SER A 81 -16.86 17.33 4.80
CA SER A 81 -17.65 18.58 4.77
C SER A 81 -19.12 18.30 4.48
N SER A 82 -20.00 19.17 4.98
CA SER A 82 -21.44 19.04 4.81
C SER A 82 -21.91 19.32 3.38
N ASP A 83 -21.10 20.02 2.60
CA ASP A 83 -21.33 20.36 1.20
C ASP A 83 -20.69 19.37 0.22
N TYR A 84 -20.14 18.26 0.75
CA TYR A 84 -19.48 17.21 -0.04
C TYR A 84 -18.30 17.67 -0.91
N THR A 85 -17.65 18.78 -0.55
CA THR A 85 -16.48 19.30 -1.27
C THR A 85 -15.18 18.70 -0.78
N GLU A 86 -15.17 18.11 0.41
CA GLU A 86 -13.98 17.51 1.01
C GLU A 86 -14.23 16.05 1.40
N ALA A 87 -13.25 15.19 1.15
CA ALA A 87 -13.32 13.79 1.53
C ALA A 87 -11.95 13.22 1.92
N LEU A 88 -11.96 12.24 2.81
CA LEU A 88 -10.85 11.35 3.06
C LEU A 88 -11.04 10.09 2.20
N LEU A 89 -10.06 9.83 1.34
CA LEU A 89 -9.98 8.61 0.55
C LEU A 89 -8.96 7.69 1.18
N THR A 90 -9.31 6.42 1.39
CA THR A 90 -8.42 5.47 2.05
C THR A 90 -8.33 4.14 1.33
N GLN A 91 -7.18 3.51 1.44
CA GLN A 91 -6.94 2.13 1.01
C GLN A 91 -5.86 1.50 1.87
N THR A 92 -6.05 0.23 2.21
CA THR A 92 -5.07 -0.62 2.87
C THR A 92 -4.72 -1.80 1.98
N PHE A 93 -3.44 -2.10 1.83
CA PHE A 93 -2.98 -3.26 1.09
C PHE A 93 -1.72 -3.86 1.72
N ASN A 94 -1.47 -5.14 1.46
CA ASN A 94 -0.30 -5.85 1.98
C ASN A 94 0.88 -5.75 1.03
N THR A 95 2.08 -5.57 1.59
CA THR A 95 3.35 -5.52 0.85
C THR A 95 4.44 -6.25 1.61
N TYR A 96 5.59 -6.45 0.99
CA TYR A 96 6.80 -6.88 1.67
C TYR A 96 7.56 -5.73 2.33
N SER A 97 6.87 -4.60 2.60
CA SER A 97 7.49 -3.41 3.17
C SER A 97 8.56 -2.79 2.24
N PHE A 98 9.66 -2.32 2.78
CA PHE A 98 10.75 -1.72 2.02
C PHE A 98 12.10 -2.15 2.59
N ASN A 99 13.14 -2.09 1.77
CA ASN A 99 14.51 -2.40 2.21
C ASN A 99 15.11 -1.18 2.91
N LYS A 100 15.52 -1.35 4.17
CA LYS A 100 16.10 -0.27 5.00
C LYS A 100 17.39 0.31 4.38
N GLU A 101 18.25 -0.53 3.82
CA GLU A 101 19.50 -0.07 3.21
C GLU A 101 19.23 0.79 1.99
N ASN A 102 18.22 0.42 1.17
CA ASN A 102 17.81 1.22 0.02
C ASN A 102 17.29 2.60 0.44
N LEU A 103 16.46 2.66 1.48
CA LEU A 103 15.95 3.93 2.00
C LEU A 103 17.10 4.83 2.46
N LEU A 104 18.07 4.27 3.23
CA LEU A 104 19.24 5.00 3.71
C LEU A 104 20.19 5.41 2.55
N ALA A 105 20.21 4.65 1.47
CA ALA A 105 20.94 4.98 0.24
C ALA A 105 20.24 6.00 -0.66
N GLY A 106 19.07 6.53 -0.25
CA GLY A 106 18.35 7.57 -0.98
C GLY A 106 17.25 7.07 -1.92
N GLN A 107 16.80 5.81 -1.74
CA GLN A 107 15.61 5.29 -2.46
C GLN A 107 14.43 6.22 -2.27
N LYS A 108 13.79 6.59 -3.38
CA LYS A 108 12.58 7.42 -3.39
C LYS A 108 11.33 6.56 -3.37
N PHE A 109 10.31 7.10 -2.69
CA PHE A 109 8.96 6.55 -2.63
C PHE A 109 8.01 7.60 -3.19
N GLU A 110 7.34 7.28 -4.28
CA GLU A 110 6.41 8.18 -4.96
C GLU A 110 5.03 7.55 -5.00
N VAL A 111 4.03 8.30 -4.61
CA VAL A 111 2.61 7.98 -4.80
C VAL A 111 2.11 8.73 -6.03
N THR A 112 1.46 8.03 -6.94
CA THR A 112 0.77 8.59 -8.11
C THR A 112 -0.72 8.34 -7.96
N LEU A 113 -1.51 9.41 -8.01
CA LEU A 113 -2.97 9.40 -7.90
C LEU A 113 -3.57 9.90 -9.21
N ASN A 114 -4.55 9.19 -9.76
CA ASN A 114 -5.20 9.54 -11.02
C ASN A 114 -6.70 9.79 -10.78
N PHE A 115 -7.09 11.05 -10.76
CA PHE A 115 -8.48 11.49 -10.61
C PHE A 115 -9.12 11.72 -11.97
N VAL A 116 -10.29 11.16 -12.19
CA VAL A 116 -11.10 11.48 -13.37
C VAL A 116 -12.02 12.63 -12.99
N LEU A 117 -11.80 13.79 -13.57
CA LEU A 117 -12.58 14.99 -13.32
C LEU A 117 -13.95 14.93 -14.01
N VAL A 118 -14.87 15.82 -13.61
CA VAL A 118 -16.22 15.88 -14.17
C VAL A 118 -16.27 16.22 -15.66
N ASN A 119 -15.19 16.77 -16.21
CA ASN A 119 -15.01 17.01 -17.66
C ASN A 119 -14.37 15.81 -18.40
N ASN A 120 -14.23 14.65 -17.75
CA ASN A 120 -13.57 13.42 -18.24
C ASN A 120 -12.04 13.50 -18.40
N GLU A 121 -11.41 14.60 -18.05
CA GLU A 121 -9.94 14.67 -18.03
C GLU A 121 -9.37 13.90 -16.84
N VAL A 122 -8.18 13.34 -17.00
CA VAL A 122 -7.44 12.68 -15.92
C VAL A 122 -6.47 13.68 -15.32
N HIS A 123 -6.69 14.01 -14.05
CA HIS A 123 -5.77 14.82 -13.27
C HIS A 123 -4.85 13.91 -12.47
N THR A 124 -3.58 13.90 -12.84
CA THR A 124 -2.56 13.08 -12.17
C THR A 124 -1.78 13.90 -11.15
N VAL A 125 -1.75 13.42 -9.92
CA VAL A 125 -0.96 13.98 -8.83
C VAL A 125 0.15 13.01 -8.47
N LYS A 126 1.39 13.51 -8.39
CA LYS A 126 2.55 12.76 -7.92
C LYS A 126 3.07 13.39 -6.64
N ALA A 127 3.32 12.58 -5.63
CA ALA A 127 3.81 13.00 -4.34
C ALA A 127 5.00 12.15 -3.89
N ASP A 128 6.12 12.79 -3.54
CA ASP A 128 7.24 12.14 -2.87
C ASP A 128 6.87 11.94 -1.39
N VAL A 129 6.74 10.70 -0.97
CA VAL A 129 6.40 10.31 0.40
C VAL A 129 7.61 9.73 1.14
N THR A 130 8.80 9.86 0.60
CA THR A 130 10.05 9.29 1.14
C THR A 130 10.28 9.68 2.59
N GLU A 131 10.03 10.95 2.95
CA GLU A 131 10.23 11.42 4.33
C GLU A 131 9.30 10.71 5.32
N GLN A 132 8.09 10.33 4.92
CA GLN A 132 7.17 9.58 5.78
C GLN A 132 7.72 8.18 6.10
N PHE A 133 8.37 7.52 5.14
CA PHE A 133 9.08 6.26 5.38
C PHE A 133 10.30 6.43 6.28
N VAL A 134 11.06 7.52 6.11
CA VAL A 134 12.20 7.85 6.98
C VAL A 134 11.73 8.06 8.42
N GLN A 135 10.66 8.82 8.63
CA GLN A 135 10.11 9.07 9.97
C GLN A 135 9.53 7.80 10.58
N TRP A 136 8.82 7.00 9.80
CA TRP A 136 8.32 5.71 10.24
C TRP A 136 9.47 4.81 10.74
N LEU A 137 10.58 4.72 9.98
CA LEU A 137 11.75 3.93 10.35
C LEU A 137 12.39 4.44 11.64
N LYS A 138 12.62 5.76 11.76
CA LYS A 138 13.21 6.38 12.97
C LYS A 138 12.38 6.06 14.22
N ASN A 139 11.07 6.16 14.14
CA ASN A 139 10.18 5.89 15.27
C ASN A 139 10.24 4.41 15.69
N ARG A 140 10.43 3.49 14.74
CA ARG A 140 10.50 2.05 15.00
C ARG A 140 11.86 1.59 15.56
N ASP A 141 12.95 2.22 15.10
CA ASP A 141 14.29 1.93 15.62
C ASP A 141 14.41 2.28 17.13
N ILE A 142 13.63 3.24 17.61
CA ILE A 142 13.59 3.63 19.03
C ILE A 142 12.82 2.59 19.85
N ASP A 143 11.69 2.11 19.37
CA ASP A 143 10.77 1.25 20.14
C ASP A 143 11.00 -0.25 19.87
N GLY A 144 11.87 -0.61 18.91
CA GLY A 144 12.13 -2.00 18.53
C GLY A 144 10.92 -2.70 17.88
N ASN A 145 9.85 -1.96 17.56
CA ASN A 145 8.61 -2.51 17.03
C ASN A 145 8.55 -2.39 15.51
N ILE A 146 9.12 -3.37 14.81
CA ILE A 146 9.16 -3.43 13.34
C ILE A 146 7.88 -3.98 12.70
N TYR A 147 6.86 -4.34 13.48
CA TYR A 147 5.67 -5.05 13.02
C TYR A 147 4.46 -4.15 12.74
N ASP A 148 4.58 -2.86 12.97
CA ASP A 148 3.47 -1.94 12.78
C ASP A 148 3.20 -1.63 11.30
N ASP A 149 1.97 -1.24 11.03
CA ASP A 149 1.53 -0.79 9.73
C ASP A 149 2.23 0.52 9.34
N ILE A 150 2.35 0.75 8.03
CA ILE A 150 2.92 1.98 7.46
C ILE A 150 1.76 2.88 7.06
N ASP A 151 1.65 4.04 7.69
CA ASP A 151 0.63 5.03 7.38
C ASP A 151 1.22 6.14 6.51
N ILE A 152 0.60 6.37 5.34
CA ILE A 152 0.93 7.43 4.41
C ILE A 152 -0.21 8.42 4.38
N TYR A 153 0.10 9.70 4.57
CA TYR A 153 -0.86 10.80 4.57
C TYR A 153 -0.55 11.80 3.47
N LEU A 154 -1.56 12.12 2.68
CA LEU A 154 -1.49 13.13 1.63
C LEU A 154 -2.65 14.09 1.78
N GLU A 155 -2.41 15.36 1.48
CA GLU A 155 -3.44 16.38 1.33
C GLU A 155 -3.29 17.01 -0.04
N LEU A 156 -4.39 17.14 -0.78
CA LEU A 156 -4.40 17.75 -2.09
C LEU A 156 -5.70 18.49 -2.36
N THR A 157 -5.65 19.41 -3.33
CA THR A 157 -6.81 20.15 -3.82
C THR A 157 -6.96 19.88 -5.31
N LEU A 158 -8.13 19.42 -5.72
CA LEU A 158 -8.46 19.25 -7.13
C LEU A 158 -8.81 20.61 -7.75
N PRO A 159 -8.44 20.86 -9.01
CA PRO A 159 -8.77 22.09 -9.69
C PRO A 159 -10.28 22.19 -9.90
N PRO A 160 -10.88 23.38 -9.71
CA PRO A 160 -12.26 23.65 -10.12
C PRO A 160 -12.43 23.28 -11.60
N THR A 161 -13.44 22.47 -11.89
CA THR A 161 -13.66 21.94 -13.25
C THR A 161 -15.17 21.94 -13.52
N ASP A 162 -15.55 22.50 -14.65
CA ASP A 162 -16.92 22.45 -15.12
C ASP A 162 -17.18 21.08 -15.80
N PRO A 163 -18.39 20.51 -15.67
CA PRO A 163 -18.78 19.35 -16.44
C PRO A 163 -18.57 19.62 -17.92
N SER A 164 -17.98 18.65 -18.64
CA SER A 164 -17.91 18.78 -20.09
C SER A 164 -19.30 18.92 -20.66
N SER A 165 -19.51 19.89 -21.50
CA SER A 165 -20.73 20.08 -22.28
C SER A 165 -20.87 19.04 -23.39
N SER A 166 -20.35 17.84 -23.17
CA SER A 166 -20.46 16.73 -24.09
C SER A 166 -21.86 16.17 -24.04
N ASP A 167 -22.60 16.55 -25.04
CA ASP A 167 -23.60 15.75 -25.72
C ASP A 167 -24.95 15.53 -25.06
N VAL A 168 -25.70 16.62 -25.05
CA VAL A 168 -27.10 16.50 -25.44
C VAL A 168 -27.25 17.06 -26.86
N GLU A 169 -26.44 16.58 -27.79
CA GLU A 169 -26.76 16.68 -29.20
C GLU A 169 -27.51 15.40 -29.60
N GLY A 170 -28.76 15.57 -29.91
CA GLY A 170 -29.45 14.67 -30.79
C GLY A 170 -30.37 13.65 -30.19
N PHE A 171 -31.47 14.06 -29.57
CA PHE A 171 -32.76 13.46 -29.81
C PHE A 171 -33.74 14.60 -30.09
N ALA A 172 -33.74 15.08 -31.32
CA ALA A 172 -34.93 15.73 -31.88
C ALA A 172 -35.90 14.59 -32.25
N PRO A 173 -37.10 14.52 -31.64
CA PRO A 173 -38.13 13.62 -32.13
C PRO A 173 -38.61 14.16 -33.48
N GLU A 174 -38.58 13.32 -34.50
CA GLU A 174 -39.37 13.52 -35.72
C GLU A 174 -40.85 13.48 -35.43
#